data_b7a6a3e4cf8207a59f322d859044a8a1
#
_entry.id   b7a6a3e4cf8207a59f322d859044a8a1
#
_cell.length_a   1.000
_cell.length_b   1.000
_cell.length_c   1.000
_cell.angle_alpha   90.00
_cell.angle_beta   90.00
_cell.angle_gamma   90.00
#
_symmetry.space_group_name_H-M   'P 1'
#
loop_
_entity.id
_entity.type
_entity.pdbx_description
1 polymer ?
#
loop_
_entity_poly.entity_id
_entity_poly.type
_entity_poly.pdbx_seq_one_letter_code
_entity_poly.pdbx_strand_id
1 'polypeptide(L)'
;MTTTSIFTRTAFALLVAGSALSPALVQAEEAPWLVRVRAVNLDSANKDSTGLDLSINRKVIPELDITYFFTPQWSAELVLTYPQKQKLSAGGAEIGTLKHLPPTLTAQYHFTGLSGFVPYVGAGVNYTHFSNLDLPAGVDVKRNSYGLAAQVGVDVPLTKNLSLNFDVKKVQIRTDVSAGGTTLGTFKIDPLLVGVGVGWRF
;
A
#
# COMPACT_ATOMS: atom_id res chain seq x y z
N MET A 1 -13.10 37.45 -47.03
CA MET A 1 -12.00 37.47 -46.05
C MET A 1 -12.23 36.32 -45.06
N THR A 2 -11.60 35.21 -45.32
CA THR A 2 -11.72 33.95 -44.57
C THR A 2 -10.49 33.79 -43.71
N THR A 3 -10.67 33.85 -42.38
CA THR A 3 -9.59 33.68 -41.41
C THR A 3 -9.55 32.23 -40.95
N THR A 4 -8.54 31.50 -41.38
CA THR A 4 -8.28 30.09 -41.01
C THR A 4 -7.48 30.07 -39.71
N SER A 5 -8.03 29.49 -38.64
CA SER A 5 -7.32 29.26 -37.39
C SER A 5 -6.58 27.91 -37.44
N ILE A 6 -5.28 27.95 -37.29
CA ILE A 6 -4.38 26.79 -37.24
C ILE A 6 -4.35 26.27 -35.79
N PHE A 7 -4.93 25.07 -35.57
CA PHE A 7 -4.75 24.33 -34.33
C PHE A 7 -3.42 23.57 -34.36
N THR A 8 -2.45 24.02 -33.59
CA THR A 8 -1.18 23.31 -33.38
C THR A 8 -1.38 22.16 -32.41
N ARG A 9 -1.37 20.93 -32.90
CA ARG A 9 -1.36 19.71 -32.08
C ARG A 9 0.09 19.41 -31.66
N THR A 10 0.39 19.61 -30.39
CA THR A 10 1.66 19.18 -29.78
C THR A 10 1.59 17.69 -29.49
N ALA A 11 2.27 16.89 -30.31
CA ALA A 11 2.44 15.46 -30.08
C ALA A 11 3.52 15.25 -29.01
N PHE A 12 3.17 14.68 -27.88
CA PHE A 12 4.11 14.18 -26.89
C PHE A 12 4.66 12.84 -27.39
N ALA A 13 5.89 12.85 -27.90
CA ALA A 13 6.61 11.63 -28.23
C ALA A 13 7.19 11.03 -26.95
N LEU A 14 6.62 9.90 -26.47
CA LEU A 14 7.25 9.04 -25.47
C LEU A 14 8.45 8.34 -26.15
N LEU A 15 9.66 8.73 -25.75
CA LEU A 15 10.87 7.99 -26.07
C LEU A 15 10.92 6.73 -25.18
N VAL A 16 10.52 5.58 -25.72
CA VAL A 16 10.83 4.27 -25.14
C VAL A 16 12.26 3.94 -25.53
N ALA A 17 13.20 4.14 -24.62
CA ALA A 17 14.56 3.65 -24.77
C ALA A 17 14.53 2.12 -24.64
N GLY A 18 14.56 1.43 -25.77
CA GLY A 18 14.75 -0.01 -25.85
C GLY A 18 16.17 -0.39 -25.44
N SER A 19 16.39 -0.75 -24.19
CA SER A 19 17.59 -1.46 -23.77
C SER A 19 17.44 -2.92 -24.16
N ALA A 20 18.32 -3.39 -25.04
CA ALA A 20 18.47 -4.78 -25.44
C ALA A 20 18.74 -5.63 -24.20
N LEU A 21 17.74 -6.41 -23.76
CA LEU A 21 17.90 -7.46 -22.77
C LEU A 21 18.63 -8.63 -23.44
N SER A 22 19.91 -8.76 -23.16
CA SER A 22 20.65 -9.99 -23.46
C SER A 22 20.01 -11.15 -22.69
N PRO A 23 19.80 -12.34 -23.31
CA PRO A 23 19.29 -13.50 -22.59
C PRO A 23 20.34 -13.96 -21.59
N ALA A 24 20.12 -13.69 -20.32
CA ALA A 24 20.89 -14.30 -19.23
C ALA A 24 20.48 -15.78 -19.14
N LEU A 25 21.49 -16.61 -19.04
CA LEU A 25 21.50 -18.05 -18.95
C LEU A 25 20.33 -18.61 -18.10
N VAL A 26 19.64 -19.58 -18.70
CA VAL A 26 18.59 -20.40 -18.09
C VAL A 26 19.18 -21.16 -16.88
N GLN A 27 19.05 -20.54 -15.72
CA GLN A 27 19.10 -21.23 -14.44
C GLN A 27 17.68 -21.71 -14.18
N ALA A 28 17.50 -22.96 -13.71
CA ALA A 28 16.18 -23.57 -13.49
C ALA A 28 15.24 -22.53 -12.87
N GLU A 29 14.24 -22.09 -13.66
CA GLU A 29 13.38 -20.96 -13.32
C GLU A 29 12.59 -21.30 -12.06
N GLU A 30 12.98 -20.71 -10.92
CA GLU A 30 12.08 -20.66 -9.80
C GLU A 30 10.81 -19.91 -10.27
N ALA A 31 9.66 -20.52 -10.02
CA ALA A 31 8.38 -19.96 -10.40
C ALA A 31 8.29 -18.47 -10.05
N PRO A 32 7.93 -17.57 -10.99
CA PRO A 32 8.07 -16.12 -10.80
C PRO A 32 6.98 -15.52 -9.91
N TRP A 33 5.90 -16.25 -9.66
CA TRP A 33 4.75 -15.75 -8.91
C TRP A 33 4.75 -16.26 -7.48
N LEU A 34 4.48 -15.36 -6.55
CA LEU A 34 4.26 -15.68 -5.14
C LEU A 34 3.00 -14.97 -4.67
N VAL A 35 2.08 -15.73 -4.10
CA VAL A 35 0.87 -15.20 -3.44
C VAL A 35 1.01 -15.44 -1.95
N ARG A 36 0.76 -14.40 -1.15
CA ARG A 36 0.74 -14.50 0.31
C ARG A 36 -0.63 -14.12 0.87
N VAL A 37 -1.03 -14.82 1.92
CA VAL A 37 -2.17 -14.47 2.75
C VAL A 37 -1.66 -14.23 4.16
N ARG A 38 -1.95 -13.05 4.71
CA ARG A 38 -1.46 -12.60 6.02
C ARG A 38 -2.60 -12.18 6.93
N ALA A 39 -2.43 -12.40 8.23
CA ALA A 39 -3.14 -11.68 9.27
C ALA A 39 -2.28 -10.49 9.70
N VAL A 40 -2.80 -9.29 9.57
CA VAL A 40 -2.03 -8.05 9.77
C VAL A 40 -2.65 -7.24 10.90
N ASN A 41 -1.88 -6.93 11.92
CA ASN A 41 -2.25 -5.97 12.95
C ASN A 41 -2.00 -4.55 12.43
N LEU A 42 -3.07 -3.76 12.31
CA LEU A 42 -3.04 -2.36 11.90
C LEU A 42 -3.01 -1.49 13.15
N ASP A 43 -1.93 -0.75 13.34
CA ASP A 43 -1.74 0.23 14.41
C ASP A 43 -1.49 1.61 13.81
N SER A 44 -2.45 2.51 13.99
CA SER A 44 -2.41 3.85 13.41
C SER A 44 -1.63 4.81 14.27
N ALA A 45 -0.87 5.73 13.65
CA ALA A 45 -0.14 6.76 14.37
C ALA A 45 -1.06 7.79 15.04
N ASN A 46 -2.29 7.95 14.52
CA ASN A 46 -3.34 8.81 15.06
C ASN A 46 -2.84 10.23 15.37
N LYS A 47 -2.08 10.84 14.44
CA LYS A 47 -1.62 12.23 14.58
C LYS A 47 -2.57 13.16 13.86
N ASP A 48 -2.95 14.24 14.52
CA ASP A 48 -3.99 15.12 14.09
C ASP A 48 -3.56 16.60 14.28
N SER A 49 -3.88 17.45 13.32
CA SER A 49 -3.68 18.90 13.38
C SER A 49 -5.00 19.68 13.38
N THR A 50 -6.13 18.99 13.51
CA THR A 50 -7.46 19.64 13.58
C THR A 50 -7.79 20.18 14.96
N GLY A 51 -7.06 19.72 16.00
CA GLY A 51 -7.36 20.02 17.40
C GLY A 51 -8.50 19.18 17.99
N LEU A 52 -9.00 18.17 17.25
CA LEU A 52 -10.10 17.32 17.69
C LEU A 52 -9.64 16.03 18.38
N ASP A 53 -8.32 15.78 18.45
CA ASP A 53 -7.73 14.53 18.96
C ASP A 53 -8.32 13.30 18.25
N LEU A 54 -8.20 13.29 16.91
CA LEU A 54 -8.76 12.25 16.07
C LEU A 54 -7.95 10.96 16.16
N SER A 55 -8.67 9.84 16.23
CA SER A 55 -8.06 8.51 16.24
C SER A 55 -8.93 7.48 15.55
N ILE A 56 -8.32 6.43 15.00
CA ILE A 56 -9.01 5.22 14.56
C ILE A 56 -8.56 4.03 15.38
N ASN A 57 -9.44 3.03 15.51
CA ASN A 57 -9.18 1.85 16.30
C ASN A 57 -8.11 0.95 15.69
N ARG A 58 -7.35 0.29 16.56
CA ARG A 58 -6.45 -0.82 16.20
C ARG A 58 -7.28 -2.03 15.76
N LYS A 59 -6.79 -2.77 14.75
CA LYS A 59 -7.54 -3.91 14.20
C LYS A 59 -6.61 -4.93 13.55
N VAL A 60 -6.97 -6.21 13.65
CA VAL A 60 -6.38 -7.27 12.83
C VAL A 60 -7.22 -7.43 11.57
N ILE A 61 -6.56 -7.42 10.42
CA ILE A 61 -7.18 -7.51 9.10
C ILE A 61 -6.54 -8.61 8.26
N PRO A 62 -7.29 -9.29 7.38
CA PRO A 62 -6.70 -10.14 6.36
C PRO A 62 -6.09 -9.29 5.25
N GLU A 63 -4.93 -9.71 4.77
CA GLU A 63 -4.22 -9.12 3.65
C GLU A 63 -3.88 -10.22 2.64
N LEU A 64 -4.04 -9.92 1.36
CA LEU A 64 -3.62 -10.72 0.24
C LEU A 64 -2.58 -9.92 -0.54
N ASP A 65 -1.44 -10.50 -0.86
CA ASP A 65 -0.51 -9.90 -1.79
C ASP A 65 -0.13 -10.85 -2.92
N ILE A 66 0.21 -10.26 -4.04
CA ILE A 66 0.70 -10.93 -5.24
C ILE A 66 2.05 -10.32 -5.57
N THR A 67 3.08 -11.14 -5.58
CA THR A 67 4.46 -10.75 -5.87
C THR A 67 4.92 -11.42 -7.16
N TYR A 68 5.51 -10.62 -8.05
CA TYR A 68 6.16 -11.09 -9.27
C TYR A 68 7.67 -10.86 -9.18
N PHE A 69 8.45 -11.93 -9.35
CA PHE A 69 9.91 -11.91 -9.36
C PHE A 69 10.44 -11.67 -10.76
N PHE A 70 11.15 -10.58 -10.97
CA PHE A 70 11.89 -10.28 -12.20
C PHE A 70 13.23 -11.00 -12.23
N THR A 71 13.84 -11.17 -11.05
CA THR A 71 15.07 -11.93 -10.79
C THR A 71 14.89 -12.59 -9.41
N PRO A 72 15.77 -13.53 -9.01
CA PRO A 72 15.72 -14.07 -7.65
C PRO A 72 15.78 -13.02 -6.54
N GLN A 73 16.37 -11.83 -6.80
CA GLN A 73 16.53 -10.77 -5.82
C GLN A 73 15.48 -9.66 -5.95
N TRP A 74 14.97 -9.37 -7.16
CA TRP A 74 14.08 -8.24 -7.38
C TRP A 74 12.66 -8.69 -7.70
N SER A 75 11.71 -8.10 -7.00
CA SER A 75 10.29 -8.34 -7.24
C SER A 75 9.46 -7.07 -7.13
N ALA A 76 8.23 -7.14 -7.65
CA ALA A 76 7.17 -6.17 -7.36
C ALA A 76 6.05 -6.89 -6.61
N GLU A 77 5.56 -6.27 -5.54
CA GLU A 77 4.43 -6.75 -4.75
C GLU A 77 3.27 -5.80 -4.87
N LEU A 78 2.10 -6.33 -5.18
CA LEU A 78 0.81 -5.64 -5.08
C LEU A 78 0.05 -6.17 -3.86
N VAL A 79 -0.14 -5.30 -2.89
CA VAL A 79 -0.90 -5.59 -1.67
C VAL A 79 -2.36 -5.21 -1.89
N LEU A 80 -3.25 -6.16 -1.60
CA LEU A 80 -4.70 -6.03 -1.72
C LEU A 80 -5.35 -6.34 -0.37
N THR A 81 -6.25 -5.45 0.04
CA THR A 81 -7.15 -5.68 1.18
C THR A 81 -8.58 -5.40 0.73
N TYR A 82 -9.57 -5.91 1.44
CA TYR A 82 -10.92 -5.42 1.21
C TYR A 82 -11.18 -4.14 2.05
N PRO A 83 -12.19 -3.30 1.69
CA PRO A 83 -12.46 -2.05 2.40
C PRO A 83 -12.70 -2.28 3.90
N GLN A 84 -11.79 -1.76 4.72
CA GLN A 84 -11.82 -1.93 6.18
C GLN A 84 -12.67 -0.86 6.84
N LYS A 85 -13.72 -1.28 7.59
CA LYS A 85 -14.51 -0.38 8.43
C LYS A 85 -13.71 -0.07 9.70
N GLN A 86 -13.45 1.21 9.97
CA GLN A 86 -12.77 1.72 11.16
C GLN A 86 -13.72 2.62 11.94
N LYS A 87 -13.61 2.57 13.26
CA LYS A 87 -14.24 3.53 14.17
C LYS A 87 -13.39 4.78 14.25
N LEU A 88 -13.99 5.94 14.03
CA LEU A 88 -13.36 7.24 14.22
C LEU A 88 -13.78 7.79 15.57
N SER A 89 -12.80 8.24 16.35
CA SER A 89 -13.02 8.88 17.65
C SER A 89 -12.43 10.30 17.64
N ALA A 90 -13.03 11.18 18.42
CA ALA A 90 -12.54 12.52 18.70
C ALA A 90 -12.51 12.69 20.24
N GLY A 91 -11.37 13.12 20.82
CA GLY A 91 -11.22 13.23 22.26
C GLY A 91 -11.54 11.93 23.02
N GLY A 92 -11.28 10.75 22.38
CA GLY A 92 -11.59 9.44 22.93
C GLY A 92 -13.02 8.95 22.79
N ALA A 93 -13.98 9.79 22.36
CA ALA A 93 -15.37 9.39 22.11
C ALA A 93 -15.56 8.98 20.65
N GLU A 94 -16.25 7.86 20.38
CA GLU A 94 -16.59 7.43 19.00
C GLU A 94 -17.57 8.45 18.38
N ILE A 95 -17.18 9.06 17.26
CA ILE A 95 -17.97 10.04 16.54
C ILE A 95 -18.51 9.52 15.21
N GLY A 96 -18.08 8.34 14.78
CA GLY A 96 -18.56 7.76 13.53
C GLY A 96 -17.67 6.64 13.01
N THR A 97 -17.88 6.30 11.73
CA THR A 97 -17.11 5.25 11.06
C THR A 97 -16.74 5.67 9.64
N LEU A 98 -15.65 5.10 9.15
CA LEU A 98 -15.24 5.24 7.76
C LEU A 98 -14.71 3.90 7.24
N LYS A 99 -14.77 3.70 5.93
CA LYS A 99 -14.07 2.59 5.27
C LYS A 99 -12.90 3.14 4.47
N HIS A 100 -11.77 2.42 4.50
CA HIS A 100 -10.64 2.72 3.65
C HIS A 100 -10.13 1.46 2.95
N LEU A 101 -9.67 1.63 1.72
CA LEU A 101 -9.06 0.60 0.89
C LEU A 101 -7.68 1.13 0.45
N PRO A 102 -6.58 0.60 1.00
CA PRO A 102 -5.22 1.05 0.73
C PRO A 102 -4.42 0.11 -0.16
N PRO A 103 -4.73 -0.10 -1.48
CA PRO A 103 -3.82 -0.82 -2.35
C PRO A 103 -2.43 -0.18 -2.30
N THR A 104 -1.41 -1.04 -2.23
CA THR A 104 -0.02 -0.63 -2.13
C THR A 104 0.82 -1.42 -3.12
N LEU A 105 1.64 -0.72 -3.90
CA LEU A 105 2.58 -1.31 -4.83
C LEU A 105 4.00 -1.04 -4.34
N THR A 106 4.79 -2.09 -4.13
CA THR A 106 6.18 -1.99 -3.67
C THR A 106 7.13 -2.71 -4.60
N ALA A 107 8.33 -2.17 -4.78
CA ALA A 107 9.49 -2.90 -5.27
C ALA A 107 10.21 -3.48 -4.06
N GLN A 108 10.61 -4.75 -4.16
CA GLN A 108 11.30 -5.46 -3.08
C GLN A 108 12.66 -5.95 -3.54
N TYR A 109 13.61 -5.95 -2.62
CA TYR A 109 14.89 -6.62 -2.76
C TYR A 109 15.02 -7.74 -1.75
N HIS A 110 15.22 -8.97 -2.22
CA HIS A 110 15.34 -10.18 -1.43
C HIS A 110 16.81 -10.56 -1.28
N PHE A 111 17.25 -10.76 -0.05
CA PHE A 111 18.62 -11.17 0.28
C PHE A 111 18.71 -12.70 0.17
N THR A 112 19.02 -13.18 -1.03
CA THR A 112 19.18 -14.60 -1.33
C THR A 112 20.57 -15.11 -0.88
N GLY A 113 20.71 -16.44 -0.74
CA GLY A 113 21.99 -17.08 -0.35
C GLY A 113 22.14 -17.32 1.14
N LEU A 114 21.15 -16.97 1.95
CA LEU A 114 21.09 -17.34 3.37
C LEU A 114 20.36 -18.68 3.53
N SER A 115 20.87 -19.53 4.42
CA SER A 115 20.26 -20.84 4.65
C SER A 115 19.04 -20.72 5.55
N GLY A 116 17.88 -21.23 5.08
CA GLY A 116 16.67 -21.37 5.89
C GLY A 116 15.76 -20.16 6.01
N PHE A 117 16.15 -18.98 5.49
CA PHE A 117 15.29 -17.79 5.49
C PHE A 117 15.73 -16.79 4.40
N VAL A 118 14.79 -16.00 3.90
CA VAL A 118 15.00 -14.99 2.86
C VAL A 118 14.47 -13.65 3.36
N PRO A 119 15.31 -12.80 3.95
CA PRO A 119 14.92 -11.44 4.32
C PRO A 119 14.68 -10.59 3.06
N TYR A 120 13.83 -9.59 3.20
CA TYR A 120 13.63 -8.61 2.15
C TYR A 120 13.37 -7.22 2.73
N VAL A 121 13.63 -6.22 1.90
CA VAL A 121 13.25 -4.83 2.13
C VAL A 121 12.46 -4.34 0.92
N GLY A 122 11.53 -3.42 1.12
CA GLY A 122 10.72 -2.89 0.04
C GLY A 122 10.38 -1.42 0.25
N ALA A 123 10.16 -0.74 -0.86
CA ALA A 123 9.65 0.62 -0.88
C ALA A 123 8.69 0.79 -2.03
N GLY A 124 7.71 1.68 -1.87
CA GLY A 124 6.70 1.86 -2.90
C GLY A 124 5.71 2.97 -2.62
N VAL A 125 4.57 2.87 -3.30
CA VAL A 125 3.51 3.87 -3.26
C VAL A 125 2.20 3.26 -2.80
N ASN A 126 1.44 4.05 -2.07
CA ASN A 126 0.09 3.70 -1.62
C ASN A 126 -0.93 4.68 -2.21
N TYR A 127 -2.06 4.13 -2.61
CA TYR A 127 -3.27 4.89 -2.89
C TYR A 127 -4.36 4.43 -1.93
N THR A 128 -4.97 5.36 -1.19
CA THR A 128 -6.07 5.03 -0.27
C THR A 128 -7.33 5.76 -0.69
N HIS A 129 -8.42 5.01 -0.82
CA HIS A 129 -9.75 5.56 -1.03
C HIS A 129 -10.61 5.42 0.22
N PHE A 130 -11.13 6.56 0.72
CA PHE A 130 -12.07 6.61 1.84
C PHE A 130 -13.51 6.58 1.33
N SER A 131 -14.31 5.67 1.88
CA SER A 131 -15.69 5.46 1.47
C SER A 131 -16.59 5.19 2.68
N ASN A 132 -17.90 5.17 2.46
CA ASN A 132 -18.91 4.88 3.49
C ASN A 132 -18.64 5.66 4.78
N LEU A 133 -18.55 6.99 4.64
CA LEU A 133 -18.37 7.90 5.77
C LEU A 133 -19.71 8.01 6.50
N ASP A 134 -19.72 7.59 7.74
CA ASP A 134 -20.83 7.78 8.70
C ASP A 134 -20.29 8.71 9.78
N LEU A 135 -20.36 10.02 9.51
CA LEU A 135 -19.76 11.09 10.31
C LEU A 135 -20.85 12.07 10.77
N PRO A 136 -20.60 12.88 11.81
CA PRO A 136 -21.51 13.94 12.22
C PRO A 136 -21.86 14.89 11.08
N ALA A 137 -23.07 15.46 11.12
CA ALA A 137 -23.55 16.39 10.11
C ALA A 137 -22.56 17.57 9.91
N GLY A 138 -22.22 17.81 8.63
CA GLY A 138 -21.28 18.87 8.26
C GLY A 138 -19.80 18.50 8.36
N VAL A 139 -19.44 17.31 8.88
CA VAL A 139 -18.06 16.84 8.90
C VAL A 139 -17.79 15.97 7.67
N ASP A 140 -16.70 16.22 6.97
CA ASP A 140 -16.26 15.43 5.81
C ASP A 140 -14.74 15.24 5.82
N VAL A 141 -14.26 14.23 5.08
CA VAL A 141 -12.83 13.96 4.87
C VAL A 141 -12.53 13.84 3.39
N LYS A 142 -11.32 14.24 2.99
CA LYS A 142 -10.85 14.09 1.62
C LYS A 142 -10.80 12.61 1.25
N ARG A 143 -11.46 12.23 0.16
CA ARG A 143 -11.71 10.83 -0.22
C ARG A 143 -10.46 10.06 -0.66
N ASN A 144 -9.44 10.73 -1.15
CA ASN A 144 -8.27 10.11 -1.74
C ASN A 144 -6.99 10.57 -1.06
N SER A 145 -6.12 9.61 -0.75
CA SER A 145 -4.79 9.83 -0.19
C SER A 145 -3.75 9.11 -1.04
N TYR A 146 -2.65 9.77 -1.32
CA TYR A 146 -1.47 9.20 -1.96
C TYR A 146 -0.32 9.30 -0.98
N GLY A 147 0.44 8.22 -0.83
CA GLY A 147 1.52 8.16 0.13
C GLY A 147 2.64 7.21 -0.29
N LEU A 148 3.69 7.18 0.50
CA LEU A 148 4.79 6.25 0.37
C LEU A 148 4.58 5.05 1.29
N ALA A 149 5.19 3.93 0.93
CA ALA A 149 5.26 2.74 1.76
C ALA A 149 6.72 2.27 1.86
N ALA A 150 7.08 1.75 3.02
CA ALA A 150 8.33 1.05 3.24
C ALA A 150 8.07 -0.21 4.05
N GLN A 151 8.78 -1.29 3.75
CA GLN A 151 8.59 -2.57 4.41
C GLN A 151 9.90 -3.33 4.61
N VAL A 152 9.90 -4.19 5.60
CA VAL A 152 10.94 -5.17 5.88
C VAL A 152 10.26 -6.46 6.30
N GLY A 153 10.73 -7.57 5.76
CA GLY A 153 10.14 -8.86 6.11
C GLY A 153 11.11 -10.02 5.90
N VAL A 154 10.60 -11.21 6.16
CA VAL A 154 11.35 -12.45 5.99
C VAL A 154 10.40 -13.57 5.57
N ASP A 155 10.81 -14.32 4.54
CA ASP A 155 10.20 -15.58 4.16
C ASP A 155 11.03 -16.73 4.71
N VAL A 156 10.39 -17.66 5.41
CA VAL A 156 10.99 -18.91 5.91
C VAL A 156 10.43 -20.05 5.07
N PRO A 157 11.20 -20.62 4.13
CA PRO A 157 10.76 -21.73 3.30
C PRO A 157 10.43 -22.94 4.16
N LEU A 158 9.22 -23.48 4.02
CA LEU A 158 8.78 -24.73 4.65
C LEU A 158 8.90 -25.91 3.68
N THR A 159 8.64 -25.64 2.40
CA THR A 159 8.80 -26.58 1.28
C THR A 159 9.34 -25.81 0.07
N LYS A 160 9.44 -26.46 -1.08
CA LYS A 160 9.86 -25.79 -2.35
C LYS A 160 8.94 -24.66 -2.76
N ASN A 161 7.66 -24.74 -2.41
CA ASN A 161 6.63 -23.79 -2.85
C ASN A 161 5.96 -23.03 -1.70
N LEU A 162 6.05 -23.52 -0.46
CA LEU A 162 5.36 -22.95 0.70
C LEU A 162 6.37 -22.26 1.63
N SER A 163 6.07 -21.05 2.05
CA SER A 163 6.84 -20.30 3.04
C SER A 163 5.95 -19.75 4.15
N LEU A 164 6.53 -19.59 5.33
CA LEU A 164 5.99 -18.74 6.39
C LEU A 164 6.56 -17.34 6.20
N ASN A 165 5.72 -16.31 6.33
CA ASN A 165 6.11 -14.92 6.12
C ASN A 165 5.86 -14.09 7.38
N PHE A 166 6.82 -13.22 7.70
CA PHE A 166 6.70 -12.13 8.67
C PHE A 166 7.02 -10.82 7.97
N ASP A 167 6.19 -9.79 8.17
CA ASP A 167 6.31 -8.50 7.51
C ASP A 167 5.99 -7.35 8.47
N VAL A 168 6.76 -6.29 8.38
CA VAL A 168 6.48 -5.01 9.02
C VAL A 168 6.49 -3.93 7.94
N LYS A 169 5.35 -3.23 7.80
CA LYS A 169 5.13 -2.22 6.77
C LYS A 169 4.69 -0.91 7.40
N LYS A 170 5.32 0.19 7.00
CA LYS A 170 4.90 1.56 7.31
C LYS A 170 4.30 2.18 6.06
N VAL A 171 3.07 2.68 6.17
CA VAL A 171 2.36 3.31 5.04
C VAL A 171 1.97 4.73 5.42
N GLN A 172 2.14 5.68 4.50
CA GLN A 172 1.64 7.04 4.68
C GLN A 172 0.21 7.12 4.16
N ILE A 173 -0.73 7.40 5.07
CA ILE A 173 -2.15 7.61 4.75
C ILE A 173 -2.62 8.85 5.50
N ARG A 174 -3.01 9.88 4.75
CA ARG A 174 -3.39 11.18 5.31
C ARG A 174 -4.63 11.71 4.63
N THR A 175 -5.49 12.37 5.40
CA THR A 175 -6.69 12.99 4.85
C THR A 175 -6.93 14.34 5.50
N ASP A 176 -7.41 15.30 4.72
CA ASP A 176 -7.85 16.59 5.23
C ASP A 176 -9.27 16.44 5.76
N VAL A 177 -9.51 17.01 6.93
CA VAL A 177 -10.81 17.00 7.63
C VAL A 177 -11.41 18.39 7.51
N SER A 178 -12.69 18.45 7.17
CA SER A 178 -13.44 19.70 7.05
C SER A 178 -14.74 19.67 7.86
N ALA A 179 -15.18 20.84 8.31
CA ALA A 179 -16.48 21.03 8.93
C ALA A 179 -17.15 22.27 8.35
N GLY A 180 -18.42 22.15 7.94
CA GLY A 180 -19.18 23.25 7.33
C GLY A 180 -18.51 23.82 6.07
N GLY A 181 -17.76 23.02 5.32
CA GLY A 181 -17.01 23.44 4.13
C GLY A 181 -15.64 24.08 4.41
N THR A 182 -15.26 24.26 5.68
CA THR A 182 -13.96 24.81 6.07
C THR A 182 -13.01 23.69 6.48
N THR A 183 -11.79 23.68 5.92
CA THR A 183 -10.75 22.70 6.32
C THR A 183 -10.25 23.03 7.74
N LEU A 184 -10.37 22.07 8.65
CA LEU A 184 -9.89 22.16 10.02
C LEU A 184 -8.41 21.80 10.14
N GLY A 185 -7.96 20.81 9.37
CA GLY A 185 -6.59 20.31 9.41
C GLY A 185 -6.45 18.94 8.74
N THR A 186 -5.30 18.29 8.96
CA THR A 186 -4.96 17.00 8.39
C THR A 186 -4.91 15.91 9.47
N PHE A 187 -5.63 14.82 9.25
CA PHE A 187 -5.53 13.60 10.06
C PHE A 187 -4.55 12.61 9.41
N LYS A 188 -3.50 12.25 10.14
CA LYS A 188 -2.43 11.33 9.73
C LYS A 188 -2.66 9.96 10.37
N ILE A 189 -3.24 9.06 9.61
CA ILE A 189 -3.44 7.67 9.99
C ILE A 189 -2.09 6.95 10.06
N ASP A 190 -1.28 7.10 9.00
CA ASP A 190 0.11 6.62 8.87
C ASP A 190 0.35 5.28 9.63
N PRO A 191 -0.34 4.17 9.28
CA PRO A 191 -0.33 2.96 10.08
C PRO A 191 1.03 2.25 10.04
N LEU A 192 1.36 1.58 11.16
CA LEU A 192 2.32 0.50 11.22
C LEU A 192 1.54 -0.82 11.10
N LEU A 193 1.91 -1.63 10.14
CA LEU A 193 1.30 -2.92 9.84
C LEU A 193 2.30 -4.00 10.22
N VAL A 194 1.90 -4.93 11.10
CA VAL A 194 2.72 -6.09 11.50
C VAL A 194 1.95 -7.33 11.11
N GLY A 195 2.49 -8.10 10.19
CA GLY A 195 1.84 -9.25 9.57
C GLY A 195 2.56 -10.56 9.77
N VAL A 196 1.77 -11.62 9.85
CA VAL A 196 2.23 -13.01 9.76
C VAL A 196 1.32 -13.76 8.81
N GLY A 197 1.89 -14.64 8.00
CA GLY A 197 1.11 -15.37 7.01
C GLY A 197 1.88 -16.49 6.32
N VAL A 198 1.28 -17.01 5.28
CA VAL A 198 1.84 -18.04 4.43
C VAL A 198 1.90 -17.58 2.98
N GLY A 199 2.96 -17.97 2.29
CA GLY A 199 3.19 -17.70 0.88
C GLY A 199 3.25 -18.99 0.07
N TRP A 200 2.66 -18.94 -1.12
CA TRP A 200 2.73 -20.02 -2.10
C TRP A 200 3.35 -19.51 -3.40
N ARG A 201 4.45 -20.14 -3.81
CA ARG A 201 5.20 -19.79 -5.03
C ARG A 201 4.89 -20.79 -6.16
N PHE A 202 4.60 -20.29 -7.36
CA PHE A 202 4.22 -21.09 -8.53
C PHE A 202 4.59 -20.41 -9.85
#